data_334f9599083f5009b697f1ba00bd5900
#
_entry.id   334f9599083f5009b697f1ba00bd5900
#
_cell.length_a   1.000
_cell.length_b   1.000
_cell.length_c   1.000
_cell.angle_alpha   90.00
_cell.angle_beta   90.00
_cell.angle_gamma   90.00
#
_symmetry.space_group_name_H-M   'P 1'
#
loop_
_entity.id
_entity.type
_entity.pdbx_description
1 polymer ?
#
loop_
_entity_poly.entity_id
_entity_poly.type
_entity_poly.pdbx_seq_one_letter_code
_entity_poly.pdbx_strand_id
1 'polypeptide(L)'
;LAAIARELDGKGMNRATVHIAAGLPLTWVATQKEDFQKYLLQNESVDFTFRNKDYHVEFAGADIYPQGFAAAFYRLQDFKGINMLADIGNGTMNIMYINNSRPLEKKCFTEKYGTHQCVLAVRESLLKELGTVVDDLVIEQVIRTGTADIGEKYLTVIRKAAGDYTKEIFHKLREREYNPELMRLYVVGGGGCMIQNFGEYDKSRVTIVRDICATAKGYEAMTVRKIQRNGGMLV
;
A
#
# COMPACT_ATOMS: atom_id res chain seq x y z
N LEU A 1 11.40 -8.33 14.01
CA LEU A 1 11.26 -8.87 15.37
C LEU A 1 10.27 -8.07 16.22
N ALA A 2 10.34 -6.72 16.27
CA ALA A 2 9.42 -5.91 17.09
C ALA A 2 7.93 -6.10 16.78
N ALA A 3 7.57 -6.31 15.51
CA ALA A 3 6.19 -6.59 15.10
C ALA A 3 5.74 -7.98 15.61
N ILE A 4 6.62 -8.98 15.54
CA ILE A 4 6.36 -10.32 16.05
C ILE A 4 6.16 -10.26 17.57
N ALA A 5 7.04 -9.55 18.29
CA ALA A 5 6.92 -9.40 19.74
C ALA A 5 5.58 -8.75 20.16
N ARG A 6 5.12 -7.73 19.43
CA ARG A 6 3.82 -7.08 19.69
C ARG A 6 2.65 -8.02 19.50
N GLU A 7 2.70 -8.84 18.45
CA GLU A 7 1.65 -9.82 18.17
C GLU A 7 1.61 -10.92 19.25
N LEU A 8 2.77 -11.43 19.65
CA LEU A 8 2.90 -12.41 20.72
C LEU A 8 2.47 -11.86 22.07
N ASP A 9 2.81 -10.60 22.35
CA ASP A 9 2.41 -9.94 23.60
C ASP A 9 0.89 -9.78 23.70
N GLY A 10 0.25 -9.41 22.59
CA GLY A 10 -1.21 -9.35 22.48
C GLY A 10 -1.91 -10.71 22.73
N LYS A 11 -1.21 -11.82 22.48
CA LYS A 11 -1.67 -13.20 22.73
C LYS A 11 -1.21 -13.77 24.08
N GLY A 12 -0.47 -12.98 24.89
CA GLY A 12 0.10 -13.44 26.15
C GLY A 12 1.23 -14.47 26.00
N MET A 13 1.85 -14.54 24.79
CA MET A 13 2.88 -15.50 24.46
C MET A 13 4.26 -14.84 24.42
N ASN A 14 5.31 -15.64 24.57
CA ASN A 14 6.69 -15.21 24.37
C ASN A 14 7.52 -16.22 23.57
N ARG A 15 6.90 -17.30 23.12
CA ARG A 15 7.48 -18.28 22.21
C ARG A 15 6.49 -18.60 21.09
N ALA A 16 6.98 -18.74 19.87
CA ALA A 16 6.16 -19.17 18.74
C ALA A 16 7.02 -19.66 17.57
N THR A 17 6.43 -20.53 16.77
CA THR A 17 6.91 -20.83 15.42
C THR A 17 6.19 -19.89 14.44
N VAL A 18 6.93 -19.12 13.66
CA VAL A 18 6.42 -18.04 12.80
C VAL A 18 6.69 -18.35 11.34
N HIS A 19 5.69 -18.20 10.51
CA HIS A 19 5.85 -18.15 9.05
C HIS A 19 5.76 -16.68 8.59
N ILE A 20 6.79 -16.19 7.90
CA ILE A 20 6.86 -14.80 7.46
C ILE A 20 6.12 -14.64 6.12
N ALA A 21 5.23 -13.66 6.04
CA ALA A 21 4.63 -13.22 4.78
C ALA A 21 5.06 -11.79 4.48
N ALA A 22 5.76 -11.57 3.39
CA ALA A 22 6.33 -10.27 3.03
C ALA A 22 6.13 -9.97 1.54
N GLY A 23 6.46 -8.75 1.12
CA GLY A 23 6.31 -8.33 -0.26
C GLY A 23 7.52 -7.61 -0.82
N LEU A 24 7.68 -7.75 -2.15
CA LEU A 24 8.61 -6.99 -2.97
C LEU A 24 7.85 -6.24 -4.06
N PRO A 25 8.41 -5.13 -4.59
CA PRO A 25 7.91 -4.55 -5.84
C PRO A 25 7.79 -5.63 -6.90
N LEU A 26 6.72 -5.60 -7.69
CA LEU A 26 6.43 -6.69 -8.63
C LEU A 26 7.60 -6.98 -9.58
N THR A 27 8.27 -5.93 -10.06
CA THR A 27 9.46 -6.04 -10.93
C THR A 27 10.65 -6.75 -10.27
N TRP A 28 10.71 -6.79 -8.94
CA TRP A 28 11.77 -7.44 -8.19
C TRP A 28 11.44 -8.87 -7.77
N VAL A 29 10.16 -9.21 -7.72
CA VAL A 29 9.73 -10.56 -7.32
C VAL A 29 10.38 -11.62 -8.20
N ALA A 30 10.43 -11.40 -9.52
CA ALA A 30 11.00 -12.38 -10.45
C ALA A 30 12.50 -12.64 -10.24
N THR A 31 13.26 -11.66 -9.75
CA THR A 31 14.74 -11.72 -9.67
C THR A 31 15.28 -11.80 -8.25
N GLN A 32 14.55 -11.29 -7.25
CA GLN A 32 15.05 -11.13 -5.89
C GLN A 32 14.27 -11.92 -4.84
N LYS A 33 13.20 -12.61 -5.24
CA LYS A 33 12.34 -13.37 -4.33
C LYS A 33 13.12 -14.37 -3.50
N GLU A 34 13.96 -15.19 -4.14
CA GLU A 34 14.71 -16.25 -3.46
C GLU A 34 15.77 -15.69 -2.51
N ASP A 35 16.47 -14.64 -2.92
CA ASP A 35 17.50 -14.02 -2.08
C ASP A 35 16.87 -13.31 -0.87
N PHE A 36 15.74 -12.63 -1.07
CA PHE A 36 15.02 -12.01 0.03
C PHE A 36 14.42 -13.04 0.99
N GLN A 37 13.94 -14.18 0.48
CA GLN A 37 13.49 -15.30 1.30
C GLN A 37 14.61 -15.88 2.14
N LYS A 38 15.79 -16.15 1.54
CA LYS A 38 17.01 -16.60 2.26
C LYS A 38 17.44 -15.59 3.33
N TYR A 39 17.41 -14.29 3.01
CA TYR A 39 17.71 -13.24 3.98
C TYR A 39 16.77 -13.26 5.19
N LEU A 40 15.47 -13.44 4.98
CA LEU A 40 14.49 -13.51 6.07
C LEU A 40 14.67 -14.77 6.94
N LEU A 41 15.17 -15.85 6.35
CA LEU A 41 15.37 -17.16 7.00
C LEU A 41 16.86 -17.44 7.30
N GLN A 42 17.71 -16.40 7.39
CA GLN A 42 19.13 -16.57 7.68
C GLN A 42 19.43 -17.21 9.04
N ASN A 43 18.49 -17.17 9.97
CA ASN A 43 18.51 -17.83 11.25
C ASN A 43 17.30 -18.74 11.38
N GLU A 44 17.48 -19.96 11.88
CA GLU A 44 16.36 -20.88 12.14
C GLU A 44 15.52 -20.42 13.33
N SER A 45 16.15 -19.82 14.31
CA SER A 45 15.51 -19.24 15.48
C SER A 45 16.25 -18.00 15.98
N VAL A 46 15.57 -17.16 16.74
CA VAL A 46 16.14 -15.94 17.34
C VAL A 46 15.58 -15.74 18.75
N ASP A 47 16.51 -15.53 19.69
CA ASP A 47 16.21 -15.01 21.03
C ASP A 47 16.44 -13.50 21.04
N PHE A 48 15.49 -12.74 21.55
CA PHE A 48 15.60 -11.28 21.64
C PHE A 48 14.75 -10.69 22.74
N THR A 49 15.14 -9.51 23.23
CA THR A 49 14.39 -8.76 24.25
C THR A 49 13.66 -7.59 23.60
N PHE A 50 12.37 -7.44 23.89
CA PHE A 50 11.55 -6.29 23.48
C PHE A 50 10.74 -5.79 24.66
N ARG A 51 10.84 -4.50 25.02
CA ARG A 51 10.16 -3.87 26.18
C ARG A 51 10.35 -4.64 27.48
N ASN A 52 11.59 -5.01 27.78
CA ASN A 52 12.01 -5.76 28.98
C ASN A 52 11.37 -7.16 29.12
N LYS A 53 10.92 -7.76 28.04
CA LYS A 53 10.40 -9.13 27.98
C LYS A 53 11.19 -9.93 26.94
N ASP A 54 11.58 -11.15 27.29
CA ASP A 54 12.34 -12.03 26.43
C ASP A 54 11.42 -12.87 25.56
N TYR A 55 11.80 -13.03 24.31
CA TYR A 55 11.08 -13.78 23.28
C TYR A 55 11.97 -14.78 22.60
N HIS A 56 11.43 -15.95 22.29
CA HIS A 56 12.04 -16.97 21.45
C HIS A 56 11.14 -17.22 20.24
N VAL A 57 11.70 -17.10 19.04
CA VAL A 57 10.94 -17.28 17.79
C VAL A 57 11.70 -18.24 16.87
N GLU A 58 11.01 -19.27 16.42
CA GLU A 58 11.45 -20.17 15.36
C GLU A 58 10.81 -19.77 14.03
N PHE A 59 11.53 -19.88 12.92
CA PHE A 59 11.03 -19.53 11.59
C PHE A 59 10.72 -20.80 10.79
N ALA A 60 9.42 -21.09 10.57
CA ALA A 60 8.95 -22.23 9.78
C ALA A 60 9.09 -22.00 8.27
N GLY A 61 9.22 -20.74 7.84
CA GLY A 61 9.34 -20.40 6.43
C GLY A 61 9.00 -18.94 6.13
N ALA A 62 9.16 -18.55 4.87
CA ALA A 62 8.80 -17.23 4.40
C ALA A 62 8.15 -17.31 3.00
N ASP A 63 7.11 -16.52 2.77
CA ASP A 63 6.50 -16.32 1.46
C ASP A 63 6.63 -14.87 1.03
N ILE A 64 7.02 -14.68 -0.23
CA ILE A 64 7.22 -13.36 -0.82
C ILE A 64 6.20 -13.14 -1.94
N TYR A 65 5.48 -12.03 -1.86
CA TYR A 65 4.40 -11.65 -2.77
C TYR A 65 4.66 -10.30 -3.43
N PRO A 66 4.01 -10.02 -4.58
CA PRO A 66 4.02 -8.69 -5.17
C PRO A 66 3.32 -7.67 -4.28
N GLN A 67 3.98 -6.52 -4.01
CA GLN A 67 3.38 -5.40 -3.31
C GLN A 67 2.15 -4.88 -4.07
N GLY A 68 1.17 -4.35 -3.33
CA GLY A 68 -0.07 -3.82 -3.88
C GLY A 68 -1.08 -4.89 -4.28
N PHE A 69 -0.66 -5.93 -5.03
CA PHE A 69 -1.55 -7.00 -5.47
C PHE A 69 -2.24 -7.72 -4.30
N ALA A 70 -1.50 -7.99 -3.24
CA ALA A 70 -2.04 -8.65 -2.06
C ALA A 70 -3.19 -7.86 -1.39
N ALA A 71 -3.17 -6.52 -1.45
CA ALA A 71 -4.25 -5.69 -0.93
C ALA A 71 -5.60 -5.94 -1.63
N ALA A 72 -5.56 -6.43 -2.87
CA ALA A 72 -6.74 -6.77 -3.64
C ALA A 72 -7.19 -8.23 -3.45
N PHE A 73 -6.48 -9.03 -2.64
CA PHE A 73 -6.70 -10.48 -2.51
C PHE A 73 -8.17 -10.86 -2.24
N TYR A 74 -8.82 -10.17 -1.31
CA TYR A 74 -10.22 -10.42 -0.97
C TYR A 74 -11.23 -9.97 -2.04
N ARG A 75 -10.77 -9.23 -3.04
CA ARG A 75 -11.57 -8.70 -4.14
C ARG A 75 -11.17 -9.26 -5.50
N LEU A 76 -10.29 -10.26 -5.54
CA LEU A 76 -9.80 -10.82 -6.81
C LEU A 76 -10.94 -11.32 -7.71
N GLN A 77 -12.04 -11.79 -7.13
CA GLN A 77 -13.24 -12.21 -7.88
C GLN A 77 -13.89 -11.06 -8.67
N ASP A 78 -13.65 -9.80 -8.26
CA ASP A 78 -14.22 -8.62 -8.92
C ASP A 78 -13.41 -8.26 -10.20
N PHE A 79 -12.19 -8.79 -10.35
CA PHE A 79 -11.27 -8.49 -11.46
C PHE A 79 -11.57 -9.35 -12.70
N LYS A 80 -12.78 -9.23 -13.26
CA LYS A 80 -13.14 -9.83 -14.54
C LYS A 80 -12.58 -8.98 -15.67
N GLY A 81 -11.98 -9.61 -16.70
CA GLY A 81 -11.35 -8.91 -17.81
C GLY A 81 -10.10 -8.15 -17.37
N ILE A 82 -9.79 -7.07 -18.10
CA ILE A 82 -8.62 -6.21 -17.83
C ILE A 82 -9.02 -5.09 -16.89
N ASN A 83 -8.24 -4.94 -15.82
CA ASN A 83 -8.39 -3.89 -14.81
C ASN A 83 -7.03 -3.32 -14.47
N MET A 84 -7.02 -2.16 -13.82
CA MET A 84 -5.80 -1.52 -13.32
C MET A 84 -5.83 -1.43 -11.80
N LEU A 85 -4.69 -1.68 -11.16
CA LEU A 85 -4.46 -1.44 -9.75
C LEU A 85 -3.38 -0.37 -9.61
N ALA A 86 -3.64 0.65 -8.79
CA ALA A 86 -2.69 1.68 -8.40
C ALA A 86 -2.44 1.60 -6.89
N ASP A 87 -1.22 1.22 -6.50
CA ASP A 87 -0.77 1.25 -5.11
C ASP A 87 -0.02 2.57 -4.87
N ILE A 88 -0.71 3.51 -4.23
CA ILE A 88 -0.19 4.85 -3.97
C ILE A 88 0.37 4.90 -2.55
N GLY A 89 1.69 4.77 -2.45
CA GLY A 89 2.43 4.87 -1.21
C GLY A 89 2.83 6.30 -0.84
N ASN A 90 3.80 6.43 0.04
CA ASN A 90 4.33 7.74 0.43
C ASN A 90 5.17 8.38 -0.70
N GLY A 91 6.10 7.64 -1.30
CA GLY A 91 7.03 8.15 -2.31
C GLY A 91 6.66 7.83 -3.75
N THR A 92 5.90 6.75 -3.98
CA THR A 92 5.65 6.20 -5.31
C THR A 92 4.22 5.74 -5.50
N MET A 93 3.81 5.68 -6.75
CA MET A 93 2.63 4.96 -7.21
C MET A 93 3.08 3.77 -8.07
N ASN A 94 2.77 2.56 -7.62
CA ASN A 94 2.97 1.35 -8.41
C ASN A 94 1.69 1.02 -9.18
N ILE A 95 1.80 0.87 -10.48
CA ILE A 95 0.68 0.60 -11.39
C ILE A 95 0.82 -0.82 -11.90
N MET A 96 -0.26 -1.58 -11.84
CA MET A 96 -0.30 -2.96 -12.25
C MET A 96 -1.56 -3.27 -13.05
N TYR A 97 -1.41 -3.92 -14.18
CA TYR A 97 -2.54 -4.49 -14.91
C TYR A 97 -2.89 -5.86 -14.36
N ILE A 98 -4.18 -6.11 -14.22
CA ILE A 98 -4.73 -7.40 -13.77
C ILE A 98 -5.70 -7.90 -14.83
N ASN A 99 -5.46 -9.09 -15.36
CA ASN A 99 -6.35 -9.75 -16.29
C ASN A 99 -6.93 -11.03 -15.66
N ASN A 100 -8.24 -11.06 -15.49
CA ASN A 100 -8.95 -12.19 -14.88
C ASN A 100 -8.28 -12.66 -13.57
N SER A 101 -8.12 -11.73 -12.62
CA SER A 101 -7.52 -11.97 -11.30
C SER A 101 -6.01 -12.30 -11.30
N ARG A 102 -5.30 -12.14 -12.43
CA ARG A 102 -3.85 -12.40 -12.53
C ARG A 102 -3.11 -11.14 -12.94
N PRO A 103 -2.02 -10.77 -12.23
CA PRO A 103 -1.20 -9.64 -12.61
C PRO A 103 -0.48 -9.92 -13.94
N LEU A 104 -0.36 -8.89 -14.78
CA LEU A 104 0.41 -8.94 -16.02
C LEU A 104 1.81 -8.36 -15.75
N GLU A 105 2.80 -9.23 -15.51
CA GLU A 105 4.16 -8.83 -15.12
C GLU A 105 4.81 -7.80 -16.07
N LYS A 106 4.57 -7.92 -17.38
CA LYS A 106 5.11 -6.99 -18.39
C LYS A 106 4.39 -5.62 -18.42
N LYS A 107 3.27 -5.47 -17.71
CA LYS A 107 2.48 -4.23 -17.63
C LYS A 107 2.44 -3.71 -16.18
N CYS A 108 3.63 -3.52 -15.60
CA CYS A 108 3.83 -2.96 -14.28
C CYS A 108 4.79 -1.79 -14.35
N PHE A 109 4.42 -0.69 -13.70
CA PHE A 109 5.13 0.58 -13.75
C PHE A 109 5.26 1.16 -12.35
N THR A 110 6.32 1.91 -12.11
CA THR A 110 6.51 2.69 -10.88
C THR A 110 6.70 4.15 -11.26
N GLU A 111 5.89 5.02 -10.69
CA GLU A 111 5.91 6.47 -10.90
C GLU A 111 6.18 7.19 -9.59
N LYS A 112 6.85 8.35 -9.64
CA LYS A 112 7.12 9.18 -8.46
C LYS A 112 5.89 10.04 -8.08
N TYR A 113 4.76 9.41 -7.85
CA TYR A 113 3.48 10.03 -7.52
C TYR A 113 2.93 9.46 -6.19
N GLY A 114 3.62 9.75 -5.09
CA GLY A 114 3.16 9.38 -3.75
C GLY A 114 2.51 10.53 -2.99
N THR A 115 2.08 10.29 -1.75
CA THR A 115 1.48 11.33 -0.90
C THR A 115 2.47 12.42 -0.50
N HIS A 116 3.75 12.10 -0.34
CA HIS A 116 4.79 13.08 -0.04
C HIS A 116 4.97 14.10 -1.17
N GLN A 117 4.91 13.69 -2.44
CA GLN A 117 4.96 14.62 -3.57
C GLN A 117 3.76 15.55 -3.59
N CYS A 118 2.57 15.07 -3.14
CA CYS A 118 1.42 15.94 -2.94
C CYS A 118 1.68 17.01 -1.87
N VAL A 119 2.28 16.61 -0.72
CA VAL A 119 2.67 17.56 0.34
C VAL A 119 3.59 18.63 -0.22
N LEU A 120 4.60 18.25 -1.01
CA LEU A 120 5.54 19.21 -1.63
C LEU A 120 4.83 20.18 -2.60
N ALA A 121 3.93 19.67 -3.44
CA ALA A 121 3.14 20.51 -4.36
C ALA A 121 2.22 21.49 -3.62
N VAL A 122 1.61 21.06 -2.52
CA VAL A 122 0.79 21.91 -1.64
C VAL A 122 1.65 23.00 -0.99
N ARG A 123 2.84 22.67 -0.47
CA ARG A 123 3.77 23.65 0.12
C ARG A 123 4.17 24.73 -0.88
N GLU A 124 4.50 24.33 -2.11
CA GLU A 124 4.83 25.28 -3.18
C GLU A 124 3.66 26.21 -3.48
N SER A 125 2.43 25.68 -3.55
CA SER A 125 1.23 26.48 -3.78
C SER A 125 0.94 27.46 -2.64
N LEU A 126 1.09 27.04 -1.38
CA LEU A 126 0.93 27.91 -0.20
C LEU A 126 1.96 29.04 -0.20
N LEU A 127 3.21 28.75 -0.51
CA LEU A 127 4.26 29.76 -0.60
C LEU A 127 3.98 30.76 -1.73
N LYS A 128 3.55 30.26 -2.89
CA LYS A 128 3.25 31.08 -4.07
C LYS A 128 2.01 31.96 -3.89
N GLU A 129 0.93 31.42 -3.34
CA GLU A 129 -0.36 32.12 -3.27
C GLU A 129 -0.52 32.94 -1.99
N LEU A 130 0.07 32.51 -0.86
CA LEU A 130 -0.09 33.15 0.45
C LEU A 130 1.22 33.66 1.08
N GLY A 131 2.39 33.41 0.45
CA GLY A 131 3.70 33.83 0.97
C GLY A 131 4.06 33.16 2.31
N THR A 132 3.50 31.99 2.63
CA THR A 132 3.65 31.35 3.94
C THR A 132 3.93 29.86 3.84
N VAL A 133 4.48 29.30 4.91
CA VAL A 133 4.72 27.87 5.08
C VAL A 133 3.74 27.34 6.13
N VAL A 134 3.14 26.21 5.87
CA VAL A 134 2.28 25.47 6.79
C VAL A 134 2.99 24.15 7.15
N ASP A 135 2.86 23.72 8.39
CA ASP A 135 3.44 22.47 8.88
C ASP A 135 2.93 21.27 8.06
N ASP A 136 3.85 20.37 7.70
CA ASP A 136 3.53 19.19 6.89
C ASP A 136 2.47 18.31 7.54
N LEU A 137 2.42 18.18 8.88
CA LEU A 137 1.42 17.41 9.59
C LEU A 137 0.00 17.95 9.36
N VAL A 138 -0.14 19.29 9.24
CA VAL A 138 -1.43 19.92 8.93
C VAL A 138 -1.83 19.64 7.48
N ILE A 139 -0.88 19.74 6.55
CA ILE A 139 -1.11 19.41 5.13
C ILE A 139 -1.51 17.93 4.99
N GLU A 140 -0.77 17.02 5.62
CA GLU A 140 -1.07 15.59 5.64
C GLU A 140 -2.45 15.30 6.24
N GLN A 141 -2.83 16.01 7.31
CA GLN A 141 -4.18 15.90 7.88
C GLN A 141 -5.24 16.26 6.84
N VAL A 142 -5.10 17.41 6.15
CA VAL A 142 -6.06 17.80 5.10
C VAL A 142 -6.08 16.78 3.96
N ILE A 143 -4.92 16.29 3.50
CA ILE A 143 -4.84 15.27 2.45
C ILE A 143 -5.61 14.01 2.86
N ARG A 144 -5.46 13.58 4.11
CA ARG A 144 -6.06 12.36 4.64
C ARG A 144 -7.55 12.48 4.92
N THR A 145 -8.00 13.62 5.47
CA THR A 145 -9.37 13.79 5.99
C THR A 145 -10.24 14.75 5.16
N GLY A 146 -9.63 15.50 4.24
CA GLY A 146 -10.30 16.56 3.47
C GLY A 146 -10.39 17.90 4.21
N THR A 147 -9.97 17.97 5.49
CA THR A 147 -10.09 19.18 6.31
C THR A 147 -9.07 19.22 7.45
N ALA A 148 -8.91 20.39 8.07
CA ALA A 148 -8.20 20.62 9.33
C ALA A 148 -8.78 21.86 10.00
N ASP A 149 -8.51 22.06 11.30
CA ASP A 149 -8.90 23.26 12.04
C ASP A 149 -7.90 24.40 11.79
N ILE A 150 -8.01 25.02 10.61
CA ILE A 150 -7.19 26.13 10.13
C ILE A 150 -8.03 27.14 9.36
N GLY A 151 -7.51 28.36 9.17
CA GLY A 151 -8.21 29.39 8.42
C GLY A 151 -8.57 28.96 7.00
N GLU A 152 -9.80 29.32 6.54
CA GLU A 152 -10.37 28.87 5.25
C GLU A 152 -9.49 29.23 4.05
N LYS A 153 -8.78 30.36 4.10
CA LYS A 153 -7.84 30.75 3.04
C LYS A 153 -6.74 29.68 2.79
N TYR A 154 -6.26 29.04 3.86
CA TYR A 154 -5.26 27.96 3.75
C TYR A 154 -5.89 26.66 3.24
N LEU A 155 -7.07 26.31 3.79
CA LEU A 155 -7.81 25.13 3.33
C LEU A 155 -8.12 25.19 1.84
N THR A 156 -8.51 26.35 1.33
CA THR A 156 -8.82 26.58 -0.09
C THR A 156 -7.59 26.28 -0.95
N VAL A 157 -6.42 26.82 -0.59
CA VAL A 157 -5.18 26.59 -1.35
C VAL A 157 -4.76 25.13 -1.29
N ILE A 158 -4.82 24.52 -0.09
CA ILE A 158 -4.44 23.12 0.10
C ILE A 158 -5.34 22.18 -0.73
N ARG A 159 -6.67 22.38 -0.65
CA ARG A 159 -7.66 21.56 -1.38
C ARG A 159 -7.49 21.69 -2.89
N LYS A 160 -7.26 22.91 -3.39
CA LYS A 160 -7.01 23.17 -4.81
C LYS A 160 -5.74 22.44 -5.27
N ALA A 161 -4.62 22.64 -4.57
CA ALA A 161 -3.34 22.02 -4.93
C ALA A 161 -3.41 20.48 -4.87
N ALA A 162 -4.05 19.91 -3.84
CA ALA A 162 -4.28 18.48 -3.74
C ALA A 162 -5.20 17.95 -4.87
N GLY A 163 -6.23 18.72 -5.25
CA GLY A 163 -7.09 18.43 -6.39
C GLY A 163 -6.32 18.40 -7.72
N ASP A 164 -5.50 19.41 -7.94
CA ASP A 164 -4.66 19.48 -9.15
C ASP A 164 -3.65 18.32 -9.18
N TYR A 165 -3.04 17.96 -8.05
CA TYR A 165 -2.17 16.80 -7.95
C TYR A 165 -2.89 15.48 -8.25
N THR A 166 -4.14 15.31 -7.81
CA THR A 166 -4.91 14.10 -8.15
C THR A 166 -5.26 14.03 -9.64
N LYS A 167 -5.48 15.16 -10.30
CA LYS A 167 -5.65 15.21 -11.76
C LYS A 167 -4.39 14.73 -12.49
N GLU A 168 -3.21 15.11 -12.00
CA GLU A 168 -1.93 14.62 -12.54
C GLU A 168 -1.78 13.10 -12.37
N ILE A 169 -2.19 12.55 -11.23
CA ILE A 169 -2.23 11.09 -11.03
C ILE A 169 -3.10 10.42 -12.10
N PHE A 170 -4.34 10.92 -12.31
CA PHE A 170 -5.21 10.35 -13.34
C PHE A 170 -4.68 10.57 -14.75
N HIS A 171 -3.99 11.67 -15.02
CA HIS A 171 -3.28 11.88 -16.28
C HIS A 171 -2.20 10.82 -16.47
N LYS A 172 -1.37 10.58 -15.45
CA LYS A 172 -0.32 9.57 -15.46
C LYS A 172 -0.89 8.14 -15.64
N LEU A 173 -2.01 7.82 -15.03
CA LEU A 173 -2.69 6.55 -15.24
C LEU A 173 -3.14 6.40 -16.72
N ARG A 174 -3.67 7.47 -17.34
CA ARG A 174 -4.05 7.47 -18.75
C ARG A 174 -2.84 7.32 -19.69
N GLU A 175 -1.70 7.93 -19.37
CA GLU A 175 -0.44 7.66 -20.09
C GLU A 175 -0.03 6.19 -20.03
N ARG A 176 -0.42 5.51 -18.97
CA ARG A 176 -0.26 4.05 -18.81
C ARG A 176 -1.49 3.29 -19.30
N GLU A 177 -2.20 3.81 -20.30
CA GLU A 177 -3.34 3.18 -20.98
C GLU A 177 -4.58 2.92 -20.09
N TYR A 178 -4.72 3.59 -18.93
CA TYR A 178 -5.96 3.53 -18.18
C TYR A 178 -7.10 4.16 -18.99
N ASN A 179 -8.13 3.35 -19.26
CA ASN A 179 -9.36 3.82 -19.89
C ASN A 179 -10.54 3.49 -18.95
N PRO A 180 -11.19 4.51 -18.35
CA PRO A 180 -12.28 4.29 -17.40
C PRO A 180 -13.53 3.66 -18.04
N GLU A 181 -13.71 3.73 -19.36
CA GLU A 181 -14.84 3.09 -20.03
C GLU A 181 -14.62 1.58 -20.19
N LEU A 182 -13.36 1.14 -20.31
CA LEU A 182 -13.00 -0.24 -20.63
C LEU A 182 -12.58 -1.05 -19.40
N MET A 183 -12.04 -0.40 -18.37
CA MET A 183 -11.48 -1.10 -17.19
C MET A 183 -11.85 -0.43 -15.88
N ARG A 184 -11.84 -1.20 -14.79
CA ARG A 184 -11.97 -0.66 -13.44
C ARG A 184 -10.60 -0.29 -12.90
N LEU A 185 -10.55 0.71 -12.02
CA LEU A 185 -9.37 1.09 -11.26
C LEU A 185 -9.55 0.70 -9.79
N TYR A 186 -8.56 0.02 -9.24
CA TYR A 186 -8.46 -0.27 -7.81
C TYR A 186 -7.32 0.54 -7.23
N VAL A 187 -7.64 1.41 -6.28
CA VAL A 187 -6.64 2.24 -5.58
C VAL A 187 -6.42 1.65 -4.20
N VAL A 188 -5.17 1.33 -3.89
CA VAL A 188 -4.73 0.81 -2.60
C VAL A 188 -3.61 1.69 -2.02
N GLY A 189 -3.24 1.48 -0.77
CA GLY A 189 -2.21 2.26 -0.10
C GLY A 189 -2.71 3.56 0.52
N GLY A 190 -1.82 4.27 1.21
CA GLY A 190 -2.16 5.49 1.96
C GLY A 190 -2.70 6.64 1.10
N GLY A 191 -2.31 6.70 -0.17
CA GLY A 191 -2.79 7.70 -1.13
C GLY A 191 -4.26 7.53 -1.56
N GLY A 192 -4.90 6.41 -1.21
CA GLY A 192 -6.31 6.21 -1.47
C GLY A 192 -7.21 7.29 -0.87
N CYS A 193 -6.88 7.78 0.33
CA CYS A 193 -7.61 8.88 0.97
C CYS A 193 -7.53 10.17 0.15
N MET A 194 -6.38 10.48 -0.41
CA MET A 194 -6.16 11.65 -1.27
C MET A 194 -7.04 11.58 -2.52
N ILE A 195 -7.04 10.45 -3.22
CA ILE A 195 -7.91 10.23 -4.39
C ILE A 195 -9.39 10.37 -3.99
N GLN A 196 -9.79 9.81 -2.84
CA GLN A 196 -11.15 9.89 -2.36
C GLN A 196 -11.61 11.33 -2.06
N ASN A 197 -10.74 12.14 -1.44
CA ASN A 197 -11.08 13.49 -0.98
C ASN A 197 -11.01 14.53 -2.11
N PHE A 198 -10.12 14.35 -3.07
CA PHE A 198 -9.80 15.39 -4.06
C PHE A 198 -9.86 14.92 -5.51
N GLY A 199 -9.99 13.61 -5.77
CA GLY A 199 -10.04 13.09 -7.13
C GLY A 199 -11.39 13.28 -7.79
N GLU A 200 -11.37 13.56 -9.09
CA GLU A 200 -12.55 13.58 -9.97
C GLU A 200 -12.59 12.27 -10.76
N TYR A 201 -13.51 11.36 -10.43
CA TYR A 201 -13.61 10.04 -11.06
C TYR A 201 -15.01 9.46 -10.98
N ASP A 202 -15.31 8.51 -11.86
CA ASP A 202 -16.55 7.73 -11.80
C ASP A 202 -16.48 6.71 -10.65
N LYS A 203 -17.28 6.95 -9.60
CA LYS A 203 -17.35 6.10 -8.41
C LYS A 203 -17.82 4.67 -8.70
N SER A 204 -18.49 4.44 -9.82
CA SER A 204 -18.92 3.10 -10.24
C SER A 204 -17.76 2.28 -10.84
N ARG A 205 -16.69 2.94 -11.27
CA ARG A 205 -15.54 2.35 -11.96
C ARG A 205 -14.26 2.35 -11.13
N VAL A 206 -14.21 3.13 -10.05
CA VAL A 206 -13.04 3.22 -9.15
C VAL A 206 -13.38 2.68 -7.78
N THR A 207 -12.60 1.72 -7.31
CA THR A 207 -12.69 1.15 -5.96
C THR A 207 -11.48 1.60 -5.15
N ILE A 208 -11.71 2.23 -4.00
CA ILE A 208 -10.65 2.64 -3.07
C ILE A 208 -10.65 1.73 -1.85
N VAL A 209 -9.53 1.04 -1.61
CA VAL A 209 -9.32 0.20 -0.43
C VAL A 209 -8.79 1.10 0.69
N ARG A 210 -9.64 1.37 1.68
CA ARG A 210 -9.33 2.30 2.79
C ARG A 210 -8.43 1.71 3.87
N ASP A 211 -8.32 0.40 3.94
CA ASP A 211 -7.51 -0.28 4.95
C ASP A 211 -6.03 -0.13 4.59
N ILE A 212 -5.29 0.67 5.35
CA ILE A 212 -3.85 0.86 5.20
C ILE A 212 -3.06 -0.44 5.44
N CYS A 213 -3.63 -1.40 6.17
CA CYS A 213 -3.05 -2.70 6.42
C CYS A 213 -3.47 -3.76 5.37
N ALA A 214 -4.24 -3.39 4.34
CA ALA A 214 -4.78 -4.34 3.35
C ALA A 214 -3.69 -5.19 2.70
N THR A 215 -2.53 -4.60 2.38
CA THR A 215 -1.40 -5.33 1.79
C THR A 215 -0.86 -6.41 2.75
N ALA A 216 -0.64 -6.06 4.03
CA ALA A 216 -0.15 -7.01 5.04
C ALA A 216 -1.16 -8.14 5.29
N LYS A 217 -2.44 -7.80 5.44
CA LYS A 217 -3.54 -8.77 5.58
C LYS A 217 -3.66 -9.68 4.35
N GLY A 218 -3.41 -9.12 3.17
CA GLY A 218 -3.40 -9.88 1.93
C GLY A 218 -2.25 -10.90 1.88
N TYR A 219 -1.04 -10.53 2.30
CA TYR A 219 0.09 -11.46 2.42
C TYR A 219 -0.23 -12.61 3.36
N GLU A 220 -0.74 -12.30 4.55
CA GLU A 220 -1.19 -13.30 5.51
C GLU A 220 -2.21 -14.25 4.89
N ALA A 221 -3.29 -13.73 4.32
CA ALA A 221 -4.35 -14.54 3.73
C ALA A 221 -3.87 -15.44 2.58
N MET A 222 -2.97 -14.92 1.72
CA MET A 222 -2.37 -15.71 0.64
C MET A 222 -1.50 -16.84 1.19
N THR A 223 -0.70 -16.57 2.22
CA THR A 223 0.16 -17.57 2.89
C THR A 223 -0.68 -18.62 3.60
N VAL A 224 -1.67 -18.23 4.39
CA VAL A 224 -2.61 -19.16 5.06
C VAL A 224 -3.24 -20.10 4.05
N ARG A 225 -3.77 -19.56 2.95
CA ARG A 225 -4.38 -20.39 1.90
C ARG A 225 -3.39 -21.34 1.24
N LYS A 226 -2.13 -20.92 1.06
CA LYS A 226 -1.08 -21.78 0.50
C LYS A 226 -0.73 -22.93 1.46
N ILE A 227 -0.52 -22.64 2.75
CA ILE A 227 -0.20 -23.62 3.79
C ILE A 227 -1.33 -24.65 3.88
N GLN A 228 -2.59 -24.22 3.95
CA GLN A 228 -3.76 -25.11 4.01
C GLN A 228 -3.87 -26.03 2.78
N ARG A 229 -3.58 -25.50 1.57
CA ARG A 229 -3.59 -26.30 0.33
C ARG A 229 -2.51 -27.40 0.33
N ASN A 230 -1.39 -27.14 1.01
CA ASN A 230 -0.27 -28.08 1.12
C ASN A 230 -0.41 -29.05 2.31
N GLY A 231 -1.58 -29.10 2.98
CA GLY A 231 -1.85 -29.98 4.11
C GLY A 231 -1.23 -29.53 5.44
N GLY A 232 -0.69 -28.30 5.49
CA GLY A 232 -0.18 -27.70 6.73
C GLY A 232 -1.31 -27.20 7.63
N MET A 233 -1.15 -27.39 8.95
CA MET A 233 -1.97 -26.71 9.95
C MET A 233 -1.25 -25.46 10.46
N LEU A 234 -1.99 -24.36 10.60
CA LEU A 234 -1.57 -23.18 11.35
C LEU A 234 -2.05 -23.37 12.78
N VAL A 235 -1.14 -23.29 13.73
CA VAL A 235 -1.43 -23.35 15.16
C VAL A 235 -1.63 -21.93 15.70
#